data_c5d1ca623821d03b99aed2335ecc0b65
#
_entry.id   c5d1ca623821d03b99aed2335ecc0b65
#
_cell.length_a   1.000
_cell.length_b   1.000
_cell.length_c   1.000
_cell.angle_alpha   90.00
_cell.angle_beta   90.00
_cell.angle_gamma   90.00
#
_symmetry.space_group_name_H-M   'P 1'
#
loop_
_entity.id
_entity.type
_entity.pdbx_description
1 polymer ?
#
loop_
_entity_poly.entity_id
_entity_poly.type
_entity_poly.pdbx_seq_one_letter_code
_entity_poly.pdbx_strand_id
1 'polypeptide(L)'
;YLKLHKRERELNRVILLTPNEGLSRQHLDEFRLSGMEAELFSKEGRGLFAGQAVEIIDIHKLREDMGEKTVAVEAFEGNNLVLVDEGHRGTSGDEVGHWMRMRDRICENGFSFEYSATFGQAVRASSNRDLEAKYARCIICDYSYKYFYRDGYGKDYHILNLEDDTQEEVRQLYLTACLLAFYQQLRLYQDKQDDFRKF
;
A
#
# COMPACT_ATOMS: atom_id res chain seq x y z
N TYR A 1 -8.12 -14.18 14.11
CA TYR A 1 -8.62 -15.51 13.72
C TYR A 1 -7.62 -16.61 14.08
N LEU A 2 -6.39 -16.59 13.58
CA LEU A 2 -5.37 -17.62 13.82
C LEU A 2 -5.11 -17.84 15.31
N LYS A 3 -4.87 -16.77 16.08
CA LYS A 3 -4.64 -16.83 17.51
C LYS A 3 -5.85 -17.40 18.28
N LEU A 4 -7.06 -16.96 17.88
CA LEU A 4 -8.30 -17.40 18.51
C LEU A 4 -8.53 -18.91 18.30
N HIS A 5 -8.17 -19.45 17.14
CA HIS A 5 -8.32 -20.85 16.78
C HIS A 5 -7.08 -21.70 17.02
N LYS A 6 -6.02 -21.14 17.63
CA LYS A 6 -4.74 -21.80 17.89
C LYS A 6 -4.08 -22.37 16.62
N ARG A 7 -4.26 -21.69 15.49
CA ARG A 7 -3.73 -22.10 14.18
C ARG A 7 -2.51 -21.29 13.73
N GLU A 8 -1.98 -20.42 14.58
CA GLU A 8 -0.81 -19.58 14.29
C GLU A 8 0.44 -20.41 13.91
N ARG A 9 0.54 -21.62 14.43
CA ARG A 9 1.66 -22.52 14.11
C ARG A 9 1.59 -23.14 12.71
N GLU A 10 0.45 -23.01 12.04
CA GLU A 10 0.28 -23.48 10.67
C GLU A 10 0.86 -22.50 9.66
N LEU A 11 1.17 -21.27 10.06
CA LEU A 11 1.83 -20.27 9.23
C LEU A 11 3.35 -20.34 9.40
N ASN A 12 4.05 -20.28 8.28
CA ASN A 12 5.50 -20.13 8.27
C ASN A 12 5.89 -18.68 8.54
N ARG A 13 5.21 -17.71 7.89
CA ARG A 13 5.49 -16.28 7.99
C ARG A 13 4.23 -15.44 7.87
N VAL A 14 4.29 -14.23 8.43
CA VAL A 14 3.37 -13.14 8.13
C VAL A 14 4.19 -12.04 7.45
N ILE A 15 3.89 -11.73 6.21
CA ILE A 15 4.68 -10.84 5.36
C ILE A 15 3.82 -9.65 4.96
N LEU A 16 4.34 -8.44 5.13
CA LEU A 16 3.75 -7.22 4.56
C LEU A 16 4.59 -6.78 3.36
N LEU A 17 3.99 -6.82 2.18
CA LEU A 17 4.55 -6.27 0.95
C LEU A 17 4.17 -4.80 0.80
N THR A 18 5.17 -3.97 0.58
CA THR A 18 4.99 -2.53 0.37
C THR A 18 5.55 -2.08 -0.97
N PRO A 19 5.05 -0.99 -1.55
CA PRO A 19 5.52 -0.50 -2.84
C PRO A 19 6.89 0.18 -2.81
N ASN A 20 7.38 0.58 -1.63
CA ASN A 20 8.69 1.23 -1.47
C ASN A 20 9.15 1.22 -0.01
N GLU A 21 10.43 1.54 0.19
CA GLU A 21 11.06 1.55 1.51
C GLU A 21 10.47 2.61 2.46
N GLY A 22 10.02 3.76 1.95
CA GLY A 22 9.39 4.80 2.76
C GLY A 22 8.12 4.29 3.45
N LEU A 23 7.25 3.63 2.70
CA LEU A 23 6.05 2.99 3.24
C LEU A 23 6.38 1.82 4.16
N SER A 24 7.43 1.04 3.86
CA SER A 24 7.89 -0.02 4.78
C SER A 24 8.22 0.53 6.17
N ARG A 25 8.90 1.67 6.25
CA ARG A 25 9.25 2.32 7.52
C ARG A 25 8.03 2.87 8.23
N GLN A 26 7.11 3.52 7.50
CA GLN A 26 5.86 4.01 8.05
C GLN A 26 5.04 2.88 8.68
N HIS A 27 4.86 1.76 7.98
CA HIS A 27 4.15 0.61 8.52
C HIS A 27 4.85 0.01 9.74
N LEU A 28 6.18 -0.02 9.77
CA LEU A 28 6.92 -0.48 10.95
C LEU A 28 6.58 0.36 12.18
N ASP A 29 6.53 1.69 12.03
CA ASP A 29 6.20 2.60 13.11
C ASP A 29 4.74 2.44 13.56
N GLU A 30 3.81 2.28 12.63
CA GLU A 30 2.38 2.04 12.93
C GLU A 30 2.17 0.71 13.66
N PHE A 31 2.85 -0.37 13.27
CA PHE A 31 2.78 -1.64 13.99
C PHE A 31 3.31 -1.51 15.42
N ARG A 32 4.43 -0.82 15.61
CA ARG A 32 5.01 -0.57 16.93
C ARG A 32 4.08 0.24 17.82
N LEU A 33 3.47 1.31 17.28
CA LEU A 33 2.48 2.12 17.99
C LEU A 33 1.25 1.30 18.37
N SER A 34 0.87 0.33 17.56
CA SER A 34 -0.25 -0.59 17.80
C SER A 34 0.11 -1.74 18.75
N GLY A 35 1.35 -1.81 19.23
CA GLY A 35 1.84 -2.90 20.11
C GLY A 35 2.01 -4.24 19.37
N MET A 36 2.15 -4.22 18.05
CA MET A 36 2.39 -5.40 17.23
C MET A 36 3.89 -5.55 16.94
N GLU A 37 4.39 -6.77 17.04
CA GLU A 37 5.77 -7.07 16.68
C GLU A 37 5.93 -7.07 15.15
N ALA A 38 6.81 -6.22 14.65
CA ALA A 38 7.14 -6.12 13.25
C ALA A 38 8.60 -5.76 13.05
N GLU A 39 9.18 -6.21 11.94
CA GLU A 39 10.57 -5.91 11.58
C GLU A 39 10.70 -5.70 10.05
N LEU A 40 11.65 -4.87 9.65
CA LEU A 40 12.04 -4.78 8.26
C LEU A 40 12.85 -6.02 7.89
N PHE A 41 12.51 -6.63 6.76
CA PHE A 41 13.26 -7.78 6.28
C PHE A 41 14.73 -7.44 6.08
N SER A 42 15.61 -8.26 6.66
CA SER A 42 17.07 -8.19 6.54
C SER A 42 17.64 -9.53 6.12
N LYS A 43 18.60 -9.52 5.19
CA LYS A 43 19.32 -10.75 4.77
C LYS A 43 20.19 -11.33 5.87
N GLU A 44 20.73 -10.47 6.74
CA GLU A 44 21.74 -10.83 7.73
C GLU A 44 21.16 -11.37 9.03
N GLY A 45 19.86 -11.15 9.24
CA GLY A 45 19.16 -11.56 10.44
C GLY A 45 18.01 -12.51 10.14
N ARG A 46 18.11 -13.75 10.57
CA ARG A 46 16.90 -14.36 11.11
C ARG A 46 16.60 -13.54 12.34
N GLY A 47 15.61 -12.63 12.24
CA GLY A 47 15.24 -11.78 13.37
C GLY A 47 15.07 -12.60 14.63
N LEU A 48 15.33 -12.00 15.78
CA LEU A 48 15.12 -12.63 17.10
C LEU A 48 13.73 -13.26 17.27
N PHE A 49 12.79 -12.90 16.39
CA PHE A 49 11.38 -13.27 16.40
C PHE A 49 10.93 -14.11 15.19
N ALA A 50 11.86 -14.87 14.58
CA ALA A 50 11.53 -15.68 13.40
C ALA A 50 10.21 -16.46 13.57
N GLY A 51 9.19 -16.04 12.81
CA GLY A 51 7.86 -16.65 12.79
C GLY A 51 6.81 -16.05 13.73
N GLN A 52 7.14 -15.01 14.52
CA GLN A 52 6.18 -14.32 15.40
C GLN A 52 5.93 -12.85 15.00
N ALA A 53 6.92 -12.18 14.41
CA ALA A 53 6.82 -10.81 13.94
C ALA A 53 6.30 -10.72 12.51
N VAL A 54 5.68 -9.59 12.16
CA VAL A 54 5.35 -9.25 10.78
C VAL A 54 6.62 -8.81 10.06
N GLU A 55 7.02 -9.55 9.04
CA GLU A 55 8.17 -9.21 8.19
C GLU A 55 7.75 -8.22 7.11
N ILE A 56 8.29 -7.00 7.13
CA ILE A 56 7.95 -5.95 6.16
C ILE A 56 9.01 -5.91 5.07
N ILE A 57 8.59 -6.08 3.82
CA ILE A 57 9.50 -6.07 2.67
C ILE A 57 8.99 -5.18 1.55
N ASP A 58 9.88 -4.37 1.00
CA ASP A 58 9.67 -3.62 -0.23
C ASP A 58 9.73 -4.58 -1.43
N ILE A 59 8.73 -4.52 -2.29
CA ILE A 59 8.61 -5.38 -3.48
C ILE A 59 9.83 -5.29 -4.40
N HIS A 60 10.50 -4.14 -4.48
CA HIS A 60 11.67 -3.96 -5.32
C HIS A 60 12.91 -4.72 -4.80
N LYS A 61 12.86 -5.18 -3.55
CA LYS A 61 13.89 -6.06 -2.97
C LYS A 61 13.68 -7.53 -3.35
N LEU A 62 12.50 -7.92 -3.83
CA LEU A 62 12.19 -9.26 -4.31
C LEU A 62 12.63 -9.44 -5.76
N ARG A 63 13.34 -10.52 -6.03
CA ARG A 63 13.78 -10.90 -7.38
C ARG A 63 13.67 -12.41 -7.56
N GLU A 64 13.76 -12.86 -8.81
CA GLU A 64 13.89 -14.28 -9.13
C GLU A 64 15.26 -14.82 -8.70
N ASP A 65 16.30 -13.96 -8.79
CA ASP A 65 17.66 -14.32 -8.42
C ASP A 65 18.19 -13.46 -7.26
N MET A 66 19.14 -14.03 -6.48
CA MET A 66 19.81 -13.31 -5.40
C MET A 66 20.79 -12.27 -5.96
N GLY A 67 20.66 -11.01 -5.51
CA GLY A 67 21.60 -9.92 -5.74
C GLY A 67 22.11 -9.33 -4.42
N GLU A 68 23.05 -8.38 -4.48
CA GLU A 68 23.59 -7.75 -3.26
C GLU A 68 22.52 -7.13 -2.36
N LYS A 69 21.52 -6.44 -2.95
CA LYS A 69 20.44 -5.76 -2.26
C LYS A 69 19.07 -6.44 -2.41
N THR A 70 19.01 -7.55 -3.12
CA THR A 70 17.76 -8.24 -3.45
C THR A 70 17.74 -9.64 -2.86
N VAL A 71 16.54 -10.17 -2.65
CA VAL A 71 16.30 -11.49 -2.07
C VAL A 71 15.54 -12.32 -3.07
N ALA A 72 15.98 -13.57 -3.23
CA ALA A 72 15.25 -14.52 -4.04
C ALA A 72 13.90 -14.83 -3.42
N VAL A 73 12.86 -14.85 -4.23
CA VAL A 73 11.48 -15.11 -3.76
C VAL A 73 11.35 -16.51 -3.14
N GLU A 74 12.18 -17.45 -3.57
CA GLU A 74 12.26 -18.81 -3.01
C GLU A 74 12.60 -18.84 -1.50
N ALA A 75 13.28 -17.81 -0.99
CA ALA A 75 13.56 -17.67 0.44
C ALA A 75 12.28 -17.52 1.30
N PHE A 76 11.15 -17.23 0.66
CA PHE A 76 9.84 -17.08 1.29
C PHE A 76 8.89 -18.24 1.01
N GLU A 77 9.38 -19.38 0.53
CA GLU A 77 8.56 -20.57 0.34
C GLU A 77 7.88 -20.99 1.64
N GLY A 78 6.65 -21.47 1.53
CA GLY A 78 5.88 -21.98 2.65
C GLY A 78 4.45 -21.48 2.73
N ASN A 79 3.76 -21.84 3.81
CA ASN A 79 2.42 -21.40 4.11
C ASN A 79 2.46 -19.99 4.74
N ASN A 80 2.44 -18.96 3.91
CA ASN A 80 2.57 -17.58 4.34
C ASN A 80 1.22 -16.87 4.35
N LEU A 81 1.03 -15.97 5.32
CA LEU A 81 0.03 -14.92 5.25
C LEU A 81 0.68 -13.66 4.70
N VAL A 82 0.23 -13.20 3.54
CA VAL A 82 0.78 -12.03 2.87
C VAL A 82 -0.23 -10.89 2.90
N LEU A 83 0.17 -9.77 3.45
CA LEU A 83 -0.55 -8.52 3.43
C LEU A 83 0.07 -7.64 2.34
N VAL A 84 -0.71 -7.12 1.41
CA VAL A 84 -0.20 -6.35 0.27
C VAL A 84 -0.76 -4.93 0.34
N ASP A 85 0.10 -3.98 0.63
CA ASP A 85 -0.26 -2.58 0.57
C ASP A 85 -0.22 -2.08 -0.87
N GLU A 86 -1.15 -1.18 -1.23
CA GLU A 86 -1.31 -0.67 -2.59
C GLU A 86 -1.44 -1.77 -3.65
N GLY A 87 -2.19 -2.83 -3.33
CA GLY A 87 -2.39 -4.02 -4.18
C GLY A 87 -2.85 -3.72 -5.61
N HIS A 88 -3.46 -2.54 -5.85
CA HIS A 88 -3.82 -2.08 -7.19
C HIS A 88 -2.64 -1.87 -8.14
N ARG A 89 -1.42 -1.64 -7.62
CA ARG A 89 -0.23 -1.44 -8.46
C ARG A 89 0.12 -2.66 -9.29
N GLY A 90 -0.24 -3.83 -8.84
CA GLY A 90 -0.13 -5.07 -9.60
C GLY A 90 -1.12 -5.21 -10.77
N THR A 91 -2.00 -4.25 -11.03
CA THR A 91 -3.08 -4.36 -12.02
C THR A 91 -2.88 -3.56 -13.30
N SER A 92 -1.85 -2.70 -13.40
CA SER A 92 -1.61 -1.83 -14.57
C SER A 92 -0.13 -1.60 -14.86
N GLY A 93 0.24 -1.47 -16.16
CA GLY A 93 1.59 -1.18 -16.65
C GLY A 93 2.50 -2.40 -16.79
N ASP A 94 3.72 -2.19 -17.26
CA ASP A 94 4.73 -3.24 -17.51
C ASP A 94 5.21 -3.92 -16.21
N GLU A 95 5.09 -3.25 -15.08
CA GLU A 95 5.43 -3.79 -13.75
C GLU A 95 4.39 -4.80 -13.23
N VAL A 96 3.18 -4.85 -13.83
CA VAL A 96 2.08 -5.76 -13.44
C VAL A 96 2.55 -7.19 -13.33
N GLY A 97 3.25 -7.65 -14.36
CA GLY A 97 3.69 -9.05 -14.40
C GLY A 97 4.70 -9.39 -13.30
N HIS A 98 5.58 -8.47 -12.93
CA HIS A 98 6.59 -8.72 -11.89
C HIS A 98 5.95 -8.74 -10.49
N TRP A 99 5.20 -7.68 -10.16
CA TRP A 99 4.52 -7.55 -8.86
C TRP A 99 3.61 -8.75 -8.58
N MET A 100 2.73 -9.08 -9.53
CA MET A 100 1.82 -10.20 -9.38
C MET A 100 2.54 -11.55 -9.26
N ARG A 101 3.59 -11.77 -10.08
CA ARG A 101 4.37 -13.02 -9.99
C ARG A 101 5.05 -13.19 -8.63
N MET A 102 5.70 -12.13 -8.12
CA MET A 102 6.36 -12.18 -6.81
C MET A 102 5.34 -12.48 -5.69
N ARG A 103 4.21 -11.79 -5.69
CA ARG A 103 3.13 -12.05 -4.75
C ARG A 103 2.62 -13.49 -4.84
N ASP A 104 2.29 -13.95 -6.04
CA ASP A 104 1.71 -15.28 -6.26
C ASP A 104 2.69 -16.37 -5.82
N ARG A 105 4.00 -16.21 -6.06
CA ARG A 105 5.01 -17.16 -5.58
C ARG A 105 5.12 -17.20 -4.05
N ILE A 106 5.14 -16.04 -3.40
CA ILE A 106 5.18 -15.99 -1.92
C ILE A 106 3.91 -16.60 -1.31
N CYS A 107 2.78 -16.52 -2.03
CA CYS A 107 1.48 -17.04 -1.58
C CYS A 107 1.16 -18.44 -2.08
N GLU A 108 2.05 -19.12 -2.78
CA GLU A 108 1.77 -20.37 -3.48
C GLU A 108 1.07 -21.42 -2.59
N ASN A 109 1.52 -21.55 -1.34
CA ASN A 109 0.93 -22.44 -0.35
C ASN A 109 0.21 -21.67 0.76
N GLY A 110 -0.04 -20.38 0.59
CA GLY A 110 -0.54 -19.50 1.61
C GLY A 110 -1.77 -18.71 1.18
N PHE A 111 -1.93 -17.53 1.75
CA PHE A 111 -3.06 -16.63 1.48
C PHE A 111 -2.63 -15.17 1.49
N SER A 112 -3.26 -14.33 0.63
CA SER A 112 -3.01 -12.89 0.61
C SER A 112 -4.26 -12.08 0.89
N PHE A 113 -4.07 -10.96 1.61
CA PHE A 113 -5.01 -9.85 1.67
C PHE A 113 -4.39 -8.65 0.97
N GLU A 114 -5.14 -8.04 0.07
CA GLU A 114 -4.70 -6.87 -0.68
C GLU A 114 -5.52 -5.65 -0.26
N TYR A 115 -4.82 -4.56 0.00
CA TYR A 115 -5.41 -3.29 0.45
C TYR A 115 -5.13 -2.21 -0.58
N SER A 116 -6.12 -1.38 -0.87
CA SER A 116 -5.96 -0.21 -1.73
C SER A 116 -7.14 0.73 -1.60
N ALA A 117 -6.87 2.02 -1.60
CA ALA A 117 -7.90 3.06 -1.64
C ALA A 117 -8.55 3.20 -3.03
N THR A 118 -7.85 2.77 -4.09
CA THR A 118 -8.24 3.00 -5.50
C THR A 118 -8.42 1.74 -6.31
N PHE A 119 -8.61 0.59 -5.67
CA PHE A 119 -8.63 -0.72 -6.33
C PHE A 119 -9.64 -0.80 -7.48
N GLY A 120 -10.87 -0.38 -7.25
CA GLY A 120 -11.91 -0.42 -8.27
C GLY A 120 -11.65 0.49 -9.48
N GLN A 121 -10.89 1.58 -9.30
CA GLN A 121 -10.48 2.46 -10.39
C GLN A 121 -9.39 1.80 -11.24
N ALA A 122 -8.39 1.21 -10.58
CA ALA A 122 -7.27 0.55 -11.24
C ALA A 122 -7.72 -0.68 -12.05
N VAL A 123 -8.60 -1.51 -11.50
CA VAL A 123 -9.16 -2.68 -12.20
C VAL A 123 -9.93 -2.25 -13.44
N ARG A 124 -10.77 -1.23 -13.34
CA ARG A 124 -11.50 -0.69 -14.51
C ARG A 124 -10.59 -0.10 -15.57
N ALA A 125 -9.55 0.62 -15.14
CA ALA A 125 -8.57 1.23 -16.06
C ALA A 125 -7.71 0.18 -16.79
N SER A 126 -7.50 -1.00 -16.22
CA SER A 126 -6.71 -2.07 -16.84
C SER A 126 -7.33 -2.64 -18.10
N SER A 127 -8.65 -2.46 -18.32
CA SER A 127 -9.42 -3.07 -19.43
C SER A 127 -9.25 -4.59 -19.54
N ASN A 128 -8.77 -5.25 -18.50
CA ASN A 128 -8.52 -6.68 -18.43
C ASN A 128 -9.71 -7.38 -17.77
N ARG A 129 -10.54 -8.07 -18.58
CA ARG A 129 -11.75 -8.76 -18.12
C ARG A 129 -11.47 -9.89 -17.15
N ASP A 130 -10.33 -10.58 -17.29
CA ASP A 130 -9.98 -11.70 -16.40
C ASP A 130 -9.59 -11.16 -15.02
N LEU A 131 -8.91 -10.02 -14.99
CA LEU A 131 -8.57 -9.32 -13.76
C LEU A 131 -9.83 -8.82 -13.04
N GLU A 132 -10.74 -8.20 -13.78
CA GLU A 132 -12.04 -7.76 -13.24
C GLU A 132 -12.84 -8.94 -12.68
N ALA A 133 -12.94 -10.06 -13.41
CA ALA A 133 -13.65 -11.25 -12.96
C ALA A 133 -13.01 -11.88 -11.71
N LYS A 134 -11.68 -11.88 -11.62
CA LYS A 134 -10.92 -12.36 -10.45
C LYS A 134 -11.24 -11.51 -9.22
N TYR A 135 -11.09 -10.19 -9.31
CA TYR A 135 -11.24 -9.29 -8.16
C TYR A 135 -12.71 -9.07 -7.78
N ALA A 136 -13.65 -9.07 -8.71
CA ALA A 136 -15.07 -8.90 -8.41
C ALA A 136 -15.63 -9.93 -7.41
N ARG A 137 -14.98 -11.08 -7.28
CA ARG A 137 -15.39 -12.16 -6.36
C ARG A 137 -14.60 -12.20 -5.06
N CYS A 138 -13.58 -11.36 -4.92
CA CYS A 138 -12.61 -11.40 -3.82
C CYS A 138 -12.69 -10.20 -2.88
N ILE A 139 -13.56 -9.22 -3.16
CA ILE A 139 -13.73 -8.04 -2.30
C ILE A 139 -14.48 -8.45 -1.05
N ILE A 140 -13.83 -8.36 0.10
CA ILE A 140 -14.42 -8.69 1.41
C ILE A 140 -14.80 -7.45 2.21
N CYS A 141 -14.22 -6.28 1.90
CA CYS A 141 -14.52 -5.01 2.56
C CYS A 141 -14.42 -3.88 1.54
N ASP A 142 -15.48 -3.08 1.41
CA ASP A 142 -15.47 -1.83 0.65
C ASP A 142 -15.64 -0.67 1.63
N TYR A 143 -14.55 0.05 1.89
CA TYR A 143 -14.56 1.30 2.63
C TYR A 143 -14.09 2.43 1.72
N SER A 144 -14.85 2.63 0.63
CA SER A 144 -14.59 3.68 -0.35
C SER A 144 -14.75 5.08 0.24
N TYR A 145 -14.23 6.10 -0.47
CA TYR A 145 -14.26 7.49 -0.02
C TYR A 145 -15.66 7.96 0.40
N LYS A 146 -16.73 7.45 -0.20
CA LYS A 146 -18.11 7.74 0.18
C LYS A 146 -18.39 7.41 1.64
N TYR A 147 -17.95 6.24 2.10
CA TYR A 147 -18.14 5.81 3.49
C TYR A 147 -17.20 6.56 4.43
N PHE A 148 -15.95 6.72 4.03
CA PHE A 148 -14.95 7.50 4.76
C PHE A 148 -15.40 8.94 5.00
N TYR A 149 -15.96 9.60 3.98
CA TYR A 149 -16.51 10.95 4.08
C TYR A 149 -17.74 11.00 4.98
N ARG A 150 -18.69 10.07 4.79
CA ARG A 150 -19.90 9.98 5.62
C ARG A 150 -19.58 9.81 7.10
N ASP A 151 -18.54 9.05 7.42
CA ASP A 151 -18.12 8.78 8.79
C ASP A 151 -17.29 9.94 9.40
N GLY A 152 -17.13 11.05 8.68
CA GLY A 152 -16.53 12.30 9.16
C GLY A 152 -15.00 12.37 9.02
N TYR A 153 -14.36 11.39 8.39
CA TYR A 153 -12.90 11.39 8.17
C TYR A 153 -12.49 12.09 6.88
N GLY A 154 -13.41 12.22 5.92
CA GLY A 154 -13.16 12.86 4.64
C GLY A 154 -13.05 14.37 4.75
N LYS A 155 -12.37 14.98 3.78
CA LYS A 155 -12.28 16.44 3.63
C LYS A 155 -13.00 16.86 2.37
N ASP A 156 -13.63 18.04 2.41
CA ASP A 156 -14.12 18.68 1.19
C ASP A 156 -12.97 19.05 0.27
N TYR A 157 -13.21 18.96 -1.02
CA TYR A 157 -12.25 19.35 -2.03
C TYR A 157 -12.95 20.04 -3.20
N HIS A 158 -12.24 20.95 -3.84
CA HIS A 158 -12.65 21.56 -5.08
C HIS A 158 -11.69 21.14 -6.19
N ILE A 159 -12.24 20.71 -7.32
CA ILE A 159 -11.46 20.41 -8.51
C ILE A 159 -11.56 21.61 -9.43
N LEU A 160 -10.42 22.28 -9.63
CA LEU A 160 -10.27 23.37 -10.60
C LEU A 160 -9.50 22.81 -11.79
N ASN A 161 -10.16 22.63 -12.91
CA ASN A 161 -9.54 22.17 -14.14
C ASN A 161 -9.30 23.35 -15.08
N LEU A 162 -8.24 23.25 -15.87
CA LEU A 162 -8.02 24.13 -17.01
C LEU A 162 -8.91 23.65 -18.17
N GLU A 163 -9.55 24.59 -18.86
CA GLU A 163 -10.28 24.28 -20.10
C GLU A 163 -9.31 23.98 -21.25
N ASP A 164 -8.16 24.64 -21.26
CA ASP A 164 -7.09 24.44 -22.24
C ASP A 164 -5.73 24.44 -21.52
N ASP A 165 -4.99 23.34 -21.60
CA ASP A 165 -3.65 23.16 -21.03
C ASP A 165 -2.54 23.19 -22.09
N THR A 166 -2.87 23.51 -23.35
CA THR A 166 -1.90 23.50 -24.47
C THR A 166 -0.94 24.67 -24.42
N GLN A 167 -1.30 25.76 -23.75
CA GLN A 167 -0.48 26.97 -23.65
C GLN A 167 0.39 26.94 -22.40
N GLU A 168 1.70 27.10 -22.59
CA GLU A 168 2.68 27.06 -21.51
C GLU A 168 2.44 28.13 -20.44
N GLU A 169 2.08 29.34 -20.87
CA GLU A 169 1.80 30.46 -19.96
C GLU A 169 0.57 30.17 -19.08
N VAL A 170 -0.46 29.54 -19.64
CA VAL A 170 -1.67 29.16 -18.89
C VAL A 170 -1.33 28.09 -17.85
N ARG A 171 -0.49 27.10 -18.21
CA ARG A 171 -0.01 26.08 -17.26
C ARG A 171 0.81 26.68 -16.13
N GLN A 172 1.73 27.61 -16.44
CA GLN A 172 2.55 28.29 -15.43
C GLN A 172 1.70 29.13 -14.48
N LEU A 173 0.71 29.86 -15.02
CA LEU A 173 -0.23 30.64 -14.21
C LEU A 173 -1.03 29.73 -13.27
N TYR A 174 -1.52 28.61 -13.78
CA TYR A 174 -2.26 27.63 -12.99
C TYR A 174 -1.41 27.01 -11.87
N LEU A 175 -0.17 26.60 -12.20
CA LEU A 175 0.75 26.05 -11.19
C LEU A 175 1.08 27.10 -10.12
N THR A 176 1.26 28.36 -10.52
CA THR A 176 1.48 29.47 -9.58
C THR A 176 0.27 29.66 -8.66
N ALA A 177 -0.96 29.63 -9.22
CA ALA A 177 -2.18 29.71 -8.42
C ALA A 177 -2.31 28.54 -7.43
N CYS A 178 -1.98 27.30 -7.84
CA CYS A 178 -1.96 26.13 -6.97
C CYS A 178 -0.95 26.29 -5.82
N LEU A 179 0.27 26.77 -6.11
CA LEU A 179 1.28 27.03 -5.09
C LEU A 179 0.86 28.12 -4.10
N LEU A 180 0.25 29.20 -4.58
CA LEU A 180 -0.27 30.26 -3.71
C LEU A 180 -1.42 29.76 -2.82
N ALA A 181 -2.34 28.95 -3.37
CA ALA A 181 -3.42 28.35 -2.60
C ALA A 181 -2.87 27.40 -1.53
N PHE A 182 -1.90 26.56 -1.87
CA PHE A 182 -1.21 25.69 -0.91
C PHE A 182 -0.52 26.50 0.19
N TYR A 183 0.22 27.55 -0.17
CA TYR A 183 0.88 28.42 0.79
C TYR A 183 -0.10 29.12 1.72
N GLN A 184 -1.25 29.57 1.19
CA GLN A 184 -2.31 30.16 2.00
C GLN A 184 -2.86 29.15 3.02
N GLN A 185 -3.11 27.90 2.61
CA GLN A 185 -3.55 26.86 3.53
C GLN A 185 -2.49 26.54 4.60
N LEU A 186 -1.23 26.50 4.21
CA LEU A 186 -0.13 26.28 5.16
C LEU A 186 -0.05 27.39 6.21
N ARG A 187 -0.21 28.65 5.81
CA ARG A 187 -0.27 29.79 6.73
C ARG A 187 -1.46 29.70 7.68
N LEU A 188 -2.65 29.43 7.14
CA LEU A 188 -3.84 29.24 7.97
C LEU A 188 -3.65 28.14 9.01
N TYR A 189 -3.02 27.03 8.63
CA TYR A 189 -2.69 25.95 9.55
C TYR A 189 -1.71 26.41 10.63
N GLN A 190 -0.67 27.17 10.27
CA GLN A 190 0.30 27.69 11.23
C GLN A 190 -0.34 28.68 12.21
N ASP A 191 -1.20 29.55 11.72
CA ASP A 191 -1.87 30.60 12.53
C ASP A 191 -2.97 30.01 13.45
N LYS A 192 -3.51 28.83 13.12
CA LYS A 192 -4.65 28.20 13.82
C LYS A 192 -4.36 26.76 14.27
N GLN A 193 -3.13 26.46 14.62
CA GLN A 193 -2.71 25.10 15.01
C GLN A 193 -3.59 24.48 16.10
N ASP A 194 -4.00 25.27 17.09
CA ASP A 194 -4.81 24.78 18.20
C ASP A 194 -6.25 24.39 17.78
N ASP A 195 -6.77 25.03 16.75
CA ASP A 195 -8.09 24.69 16.20
C ASP A 195 -8.03 23.36 15.40
N PHE A 196 -6.91 23.11 14.71
CA PHE A 196 -6.69 21.90 13.90
C PHE A 196 -6.22 20.69 14.70
N ARG A 197 -5.69 20.86 15.91
CA ARG A 197 -5.28 19.76 16.81
C ARG A 197 -6.45 18.99 17.44
N LYS A 198 -7.67 19.42 17.24
CA LYS A 198 -8.86 18.77 17.78
C LYS A 198 -9.44 17.67 16.90
N PHE A 199 -8.79 17.38 15.76
CA PHE A 199 -9.22 16.36 14.80
C PHE A 199 -8.16 15.29 14.59
#